data_3aa44e92c99950e82a027db54d226eb2
#
_entry.id   3aa44e92c99950e82a027db54d226eb2
#
_cell.length_a   1.000
_cell.length_b   1.000
_cell.length_c   1.000
_cell.angle_alpha   90.00
_cell.angle_beta   90.00
_cell.angle_gamma   90.00
#
_symmetry.space_group_name_H-M   'P 1'
#
loop_
_entity.id
_entity.type
_entity.pdbx_description
1 polymer ?
#
loop_
_entity_poly.entity_id
_entity_poly.type
_entity_poly.pdbx_seq_one_letter_code
_entity_poly.pdbx_strand_id
1 'polypeptide(L)'
;MRKNAWVICCCTAVLAAFGTFFRWLQDQVCFEANTGLAVRGSIWPYAVALMIVIAAVVLAVVCFRMKNQPHTYFPDSLPAALAASPRVRAIGGIVLGALLAVGGLWLLLGSGTLASPGLQRVLAVLAIAAGAAFARQMLAPGDVETASGAVVCASMPIVLLAFWLIVSYKVNIINPTVSAYAVEILALCAALIASYEFAGFAYGRPKAIKSIFWSQFAAFLCITALPDDRAGGQQLMLAAIAGILLFQSYLTASNIRPAVSGPVGGAQ
;
A
#
# COMPACT_ATOMS: atom_id res chain seq x y z
N MET A 1 -19.52 -8.17 -10.35
CA MET A 1 -18.39 -7.28 -10.07
C MET A 1 -17.51 -7.64 -8.86
N ARG A 2 -18.01 -8.26 -7.82
CA ARG A 2 -17.15 -8.91 -6.80
C ARG A 2 -16.06 -9.81 -7.40
N LYS A 3 -16.32 -10.47 -8.53
CA LYS A 3 -15.34 -11.30 -9.25
C LYS A 3 -14.11 -10.47 -9.71
N ASN A 4 -14.31 -9.23 -10.20
CA ASN A 4 -13.21 -8.40 -10.69
C ASN A 4 -12.31 -7.90 -9.54
N ALA A 5 -12.88 -7.60 -8.36
CA ALA A 5 -12.10 -7.24 -7.18
C ALA A 5 -11.21 -8.40 -6.68
N TRP A 6 -11.75 -9.63 -6.69
CA TRP A 6 -10.96 -10.82 -6.37
C TRP A 6 -9.87 -11.08 -7.41
N VAL A 7 -10.19 -10.95 -8.70
CA VAL A 7 -9.21 -11.17 -9.78
C VAL A 7 -8.01 -10.26 -9.63
N ILE A 8 -8.21 -8.94 -9.39
CA ILE A 8 -7.07 -8.02 -9.26
C ILE A 8 -6.23 -8.34 -8.00
N CYS A 9 -6.86 -8.67 -6.86
CA CYS A 9 -6.13 -9.05 -5.66
C CYS A 9 -5.37 -10.37 -5.84
N CYS A 10 -5.96 -11.38 -6.51
CA CYS A 10 -5.26 -12.63 -6.81
C CYS A 10 -4.09 -12.41 -7.77
N CYS A 11 -4.26 -11.58 -8.81
CA CYS A 11 -3.17 -11.20 -9.70
C CYS A 11 -2.01 -10.56 -8.93
N THR A 12 -2.32 -9.62 -8.03
CA THR A 12 -1.30 -8.97 -7.20
C THR A 12 -0.62 -9.97 -6.27
N ALA A 13 -1.35 -10.87 -5.65
CA ALA A 13 -0.78 -11.89 -4.77
C ALA A 13 0.19 -12.83 -5.51
N VAL A 14 -0.19 -13.28 -6.71
CA VAL A 14 0.67 -14.13 -7.55
C VAL A 14 1.92 -13.36 -7.98
N LEU A 15 1.76 -12.14 -8.49
CA LEU A 15 2.90 -11.30 -8.88
C LEU A 15 3.83 -11.03 -7.69
N ALA A 16 3.27 -10.75 -6.51
CA ALA A 16 4.04 -10.51 -5.30
C ALA A 16 4.82 -11.75 -4.84
N ALA A 17 4.24 -12.94 -4.94
CA ALA A 17 4.94 -14.19 -4.63
C ALA A 17 6.17 -14.38 -5.53
N PHE A 18 6.02 -14.16 -6.84
CA PHE A 18 7.17 -14.18 -7.76
C PHE A 18 8.17 -13.06 -7.47
N GLY A 19 7.70 -11.84 -7.24
CA GLY A 19 8.57 -10.70 -6.89
C GLY A 19 9.40 -10.98 -5.63
N THR A 20 8.77 -11.49 -4.58
CA THR A 20 9.43 -11.88 -3.32
C THR A 20 10.45 -13.00 -3.55
N PHE A 21 10.11 -14.00 -4.37
CA PHE A 21 11.03 -15.07 -4.71
C PHE A 21 12.27 -14.58 -5.45
N PHE A 22 12.11 -13.73 -6.48
CA PHE A 22 13.24 -13.15 -7.20
C PHE A 22 14.06 -12.22 -6.31
N ARG A 23 13.42 -11.48 -5.40
CA ARG A 23 14.11 -10.62 -4.45
C ARG A 23 14.94 -11.43 -3.46
N TRP A 24 14.37 -12.49 -2.90
CA TRP A 24 15.08 -13.40 -2.03
C TRP A 24 16.28 -14.05 -2.71
N LEU A 25 16.14 -14.50 -3.97
CA LEU A 25 17.26 -15.02 -4.76
C LEU A 25 18.34 -13.96 -4.98
N GLN A 26 17.94 -12.72 -5.27
CA GLN A 26 18.88 -11.61 -5.40
C GLN A 26 19.69 -11.43 -4.13
N ASP A 27 19.05 -11.43 -2.96
CA ASP A 27 19.72 -11.23 -1.68
C ASP A 27 20.71 -12.36 -1.36
N GLN A 28 20.40 -13.60 -1.76
CA GLN A 28 21.29 -14.74 -1.55
C GLN A 28 22.50 -14.80 -2.49
N VAL A 29 22.36 -14.31 -3.72
CA VAL A 29 23.35 -14.54 -4.79
C VAL A 29 24.12 -13.28 -5.17
N CYS A 30 23.53 -12.09 -4.98
CA CYS A 30 24.08 -10.84 -5.51
C CYS A 30 25.00 -10.09 -4.56
N PHE A 31 25.01 -10.45 -3.28
CA PHE A 31 25.82 -9.77 -2.29
C PHE A 31 26.89 -10.69 -1.71
N GLU A 32 28.11 -10.18 -1.62
CA GLU A 32 29.19 -10.89 -0.93
C GLU A 32 28.93 -10.91 0.58
N ALA A 33 28.99 -12.09 1.19
CA ALA A 33 28.70 -12.26 2.61
C ALA A 33 29.62 -11.44 3.54
N ASN A 34 30.84 -11.13 3.10
CA ASN A 34 31.84 -10.44 3.91
C ASN A 34 31.83 -8.91 3.74
N THR A 35 31.46 -8.41 2.58
CA THR A 35 31.58 -6.97 2.24
C THR A 35 30.23 -6.30 2.03
N GLY A 36 29.16 -7.07 1.80
CA GLY A 36 27.84 -6.55 1.42
C GLY A 36 27.81 -5.85 0.06
N LEU A 37 28.90 -5.95 -0.71
CA LEU A 37 28.98 -5.34 -2.03
C LEU A 37 28.32 -6.22 -3.08
N ALA A 38 27.75 -5.57 -4.11
CA ALA A 38 27.14 -6.29 -5.21
C ALA A 38 28.19 -7.01 -6.08
N VAL A 39 27.96 -8.29 -6.34
CA VAL A 39 28.77 -9.10 -7.24
C VAL A 39 28.63 -8.55 -8.66
N ARG A 40 29.76 -8.21 -9.31
CA ARG A 40 29.78 -7.68 -10.68
C ARG A 40 29.24 -8.70 -11.67
N GLY A 41 28.36 -8.25 -12.56
CA GLY A 41 27.79 -9.08 -13.63
C GLY A 41 26.60 -9.95 -13.21
N SER A 42 26.07 -9.81 -12.01
CA SER A 42 24.84 -10.49 -11.59
C SER A 42 23.64 -10.03 -12.41
N ILE A 43 22.83 -10.99 -12.88
CA ILE A 43 21.62 -10.75 -13.67
C ILE A 43 20.38 -10.50 -12.80
N TRP A 44 20.42 -10.85 -11.52
CA TRP A 44 19.26 -10.83 -10.61
C TRP A 44 18.67 -9.44 -10.37
N PRO A 45 19.43 -8.35 -10.24
CA PRO A 45 18.89 -7.01 -10.15
C PRO A 45 18.02 -6.63 -11.36
N TYR A 46 18.43 -7.06 -12.54
CA TYR A 46 17.65 -6.86 -13.77
C TYR A 46 16.40 -7.73 -13.81
N ALA A 47 16.44 -8.95 -13.26
CA ALA A 47 15.29 -9.83 -13.15
C ALA A 47 14.22 -9.22 -12.21
N VAL A 48 14.62 -8.66 -11.07
CA VAL A 48 13.72 -7.95 -10.16
C VAL A 48 13.14 -6.70 -10.83
N ALA A 49 13.96 -5.90 -11.52
CA ALA A 49 13.49 -4.73 -12.25
C ALA A 49 12.48 -5.11 -13.36
N LEU A 50 12.75 -6.16 -14.11
CA LEU A 50 11.83 -6.70 -15.13
C LEU A 50 10.50 -7.15 -14.49
N MET A 51 10.56 -7.82 -13.34
CA MET A 51 9.37 -8.26 -12.60
C MET A 51 8.50 -7.07 -12.16
N ILE A 52 9.13 -5.97 -11.71
CA ILE A 52 8.43 -4.74 -11.34
C ILE A 52 7.72 -4.14 -12.58
N VAL A 53 8.39 -4.10 -13.72
CA VAL A 53 7.79 -3.60 -14.97
C VAL A 53 6.62 -4.49 -15.42
N ILE A 54 6.79 -5.81 -15.38
CA ILE A 54 5.72 -6.76 -15.71
C ILE A 54 4.51 -6.55 -14.79
N ALA A 55 4.73 -6.41 -13.48
CA ALA A 55 3.67 -6.16 -12.52
C ALA A 55 2.93 -4.85 -12.81
N ALA A 56 3.66 -3.76 -13.09
CA ALA A 56 3.07 -2.48 -13.46
C ALA A 56 2.20 -2.59 -14.72
N VAL A 57 2.68 -3.25 -15.77
CA VAL A 57 1.96 -3.43 -17.03
C VAL A 57 0.71 -4.31 -16.83
N VAL A 58 0.83 -5.45 -16.15
CA VAL A 58 -0.30 -6.35 -15.90
C VAL A 58 -1.39 -5.64 -15.10
N LEU A 59 -1.03 -4.96 -14.00
CA LEU A 59 -1.99 -4.22 -13.18
C LEU A 59 -2.61 -3.05 -13.94
N ALA A 60 -1.84 -2.34 -14.78
CA ALA A 60 -2.35 -1.27 -15.64
C ALA A 60 -3.38 -1.81 -16.64
N VAL A 61 -3.09 -2.94 -17.30
CA VAL A 61 -4.02 -3.58 -18.24
C VAL A 61 -5.31 -4.02 -17.55
N VAL A 62 -5.22 -4.63 -16.36
CA VAL A 62 -6.39 -5.02 -15.59
C VAL A 62 -7.24 -3.80 -15.21
N CYS A 63 -6.61 -2.73 -14.70
CA CYS A 63 -7.29 -1.48 -14.36
C CYS A 63 -7.91 -0.79 -15.59
N PHE A 64 -7.21 -0.80 -16.73
CA PHE A 64 -7.71 -0.26 -17.98
C PHE A 64 -8.96 -1.02 -18.47
N ARG A 65 -8.94 -2.35 -18.40
CA ARG A 65 -10.12 -3.18 -18.70
C ARG A 65 -11.30 -2.86 -17.77
N MET A 66 -11.04 -2.64 -16.48
CA MET A 66 -12.09 -2.25 -15.52
C MET A 66 -12.68 -0.87 -15.86
N LYS A 67 -11.84 0.08 -16.29
CA LYS A 67 -12.27 1.42 -16.70
C LYS A 67 -13.18 1.41 -17.93
N ASN A 68 -12.85 0.56 -18.90
CA ASN A 68 -13.53 0.53 -20.21
C ASN A 68 -14.81 -0.33 -20.23
N GLN A 69 -15.25 -0.84 -19.08
CA GLN A 69 -16.55 -1.54 -19.05
C GLN A 69 -17.69 -0.53 -19.24
N PRO A 70 -18.60 -0.75 -20.19
CA PRO A 70 -19.70 0.15 -20.47
C PRO A 70 -20.64 0.22 -19.26
N HIS A 71 -21.23 1.43 -19.06
CA HIS A 71 -22.20 1.69 -17.99
C HIS A 71 -21.70 1.35 -16.58
N THR A 72 -20.52 1.84 -16.21
CA THR A 72 -19.93 1.60 -14.90
C THR A 72 -20.01 2.84 -14.03
N TYR A 73 -20.59 2.72 -12.84
CA TYR A 73 -20.57 3.74 -11.80
C TYR A 73 -19.36 3.53 -10.88
N PHE A 74 -18.55 4.56 -10.73
CA PHE A 74 -17.41 4.57 -9.82
C PHE A 74 -17.79 5.27 -8.52
N PRO A 75 -17.29 4.80 -7.34
CA PRO A 75 -17.54 5.49 -6.08
C PRO A 75 -16.94 6.89 -6.13
N ASP A 76 -17.74 7.88 -5.70
CA ASP A 76 -17.45 9.31 -5.73
C ASP A 76 -17.15 9.91 -4.35
N SER A 77 -17.31 9.13 -3.30
CA SER A 77 -17.12 9.55 -1.92
C SER A 77 -16.45 8.44 -1.09
N LEU A 78 -15.83 8.84 0.03
CA LEU A 78 -15.18 7.89 0.93
C LEU A 78 -16.14 6.82 1.46
N PRO A 79 -17.38 7.15 1.93
CA PRO A 79 -18.33 6.14 2.34
C PRO A 79 -18.73 5.19 1.20
N ALA A 80 -18.87 5.68 -0.01
CA ALA A 80 -19.18 4.87 -1.19
C ALA A 80 -18.04 3.91 -1.56
N ALA A 81 -16.79 4.39 -1.48
CA ALA A 81 -15.60 3.58 -1.74
C ALA A 81 -15.42 2.46 -0.69
N LEU A 82 -15.76 2.73 0.56
CA LEU A 82 -15.64 1.80 1.70
C LEU A 82 -16.96 1.06 2.02
N ALA A 83 -17.97 1.11 1.15
CA ALA A 83 -19.25 0.45 1.37
C ALA A 83 -19.07 -1.08 1.48
N ALA A 84 -19.18 -1.60 2.69
CA ALA A 84 -19.11 -3.03 3.00
C ALA A 84 -19.96 -3.31 4.24
N SER A 85 -20.16 -4.60 4.57
CA SER A 85 -20.80 -4.93 5.84
C SER A 85 -20.02 -4.32 7.01
N PRO A 86 -20.69 -3.69 7.99
CA PRO A 86 -20.01 -3.00 9.09
C PRO A 86 -19.02 -3.90 9.82
N ARG A 87 -19.34 -5.20 9.96
CA ARG A 87 -18.45 -6.18 10.61
C ARG A 87 -17.15 -6.40 9.86
N VAL A 88 -17.19 -6.63 8.54
CA VAL A 88 -15.99 -6.86 7.73
C VAL A 88 -15.10 -5.63 7.73
N ARG A 89 -15.67 -4.45 7.59
CA ARG A 89 -14.95 -3.19 7.60
C ARG A 89 -14.31 -2.93 8.96
N ALA A 90 -15.05 -3.12 10.05
CA ALA A 90 -14.55 -2.93 11.41
C ALA A 90 -13.40 -3.91 11.73
N ILE A 91 -13.60 -5.20 11.46
CA ILE A 91 -12.57 -6.23 11.72
C ILE A 91 -11.32 -5.93 10.90
N GLY A 92 -11.46 -5.71 9.59
CA GLY A 92 -10.32 -5.39 8.72
C GLY A 92 -9.58 -4.12 9.15
N GLY A 93 -10.34 -3.07 9.51
CA GLY A 93 -9.77 -1.81 10.00
C GLY A 93 -9.02 -1.96 11.32
N ILE A 94 -9.62 -2.64 12.30
CA ILE A 94 -9.00 -2.86 13.61
C ILE A 94 -7.76 -3.75 13.48
N VAL A 95 -7.86 -4.89 12.78
CA VAL A 95 -6.75 -5.83 12.66
C VAL A 95 -5.55 -5.20 11.95
N LEU A 96 -5.77 -4.57 10.79
CA LEU A 96 -4.67 -3.97 10.02
C LEU A 96 -4.13 -2.70 10.69
N GLY A 97 -5.00 -1.88 11.30
CA GLY A 97 -4.58 -0.72 12.07
C GLY A 97 -3.78 -1.11 13.32
N ALA A 98 -4.21 -2.16 14.03
CA ALA A 98 -3.48 -2.70 15.16
C ALA A 98 -2.13 -3.30 14.74
N LEU A 99 -2.07 -4.01 13.61
CA LEU A 99 -0.83 -4.57 13.08
C LEU A 99 0.21 -3.46 12.80
N LEU A 100 -0.24 -2.35 12.20
CA LEU A 100 0.61 -1.19 11.95
C LEU A 100 1.07 -0.54 13.27
N ALA A 101 0.17 -0.40 14.24
CA ALA A 101 0.49 0.16 15.54
C ALA A 101 1.45 -0.72 16.35
N VAL A 102 1.28 -2.05 16.30
CA VAL A 102 2.20 -3.02 16.94
C VAL A 102 3.58 -2.97 16.28
N GLY A 103 3.66 -2.85 14.95
CA GLY A 103 4.93 -2.63 14.26
C GLY A 103 5.65 -1.36 14.72
N GLY A 104 4.91 -0.26 14.87
CA GLY A 104 5.41 0.98 15.45
C GLY A 104 5.87 0.82 16.92
N LEU A 105 5.07 0.14 17.74
CA LEU A 105 5.42 -0.13 19.13
C LEU A 105 6.67 -1.02 19.25
N TRP A 106 6.78 -2.03 18.42
CA TRP A 106 7.98 -2.88 18.37
C TRP A 106 9.21 -2.05 17.99
N LEU A 107 9.08 -1.15 17.01
CA LEU A 107 10.16 -0.25 16.62
C LEU A 107 10.51 0.72 17.77
N LEU A 108 9.54 1.16 18.57
CA LEU A 108 9.73 2.07 19.70
C LEU A 108 10.50 1.40 20.84
N LEU A 109 10.21 0.12 21.12
CA LEU A 109 10.80 -0.67 22.20
C LEU A 109 12.13 -1.32 21.81
N GLY A 110 12.37 -1.53 20.51
CA GLY A 110 13.57 -2.14 19.98
C GLY A 110 14.81 -1.23 20.16
N SER A 111 15.92 -1.81 20.58
CA SER A 111 17.20 -1.11 20.65
C SER A 111 17.74 -0.84 19.24
N GLY A 112 17.68 0.40 18.86
CA GLY A 112 18.34 1.14 17.79
C GLY A 112 19.03 0.40 16.63
N THR A 113 18.28 0.20 15.55
CA THR A 113 18.82 -0.22 14.26
C THR A 113 18.82 0.92 13.22
N LEU A 114 18.19 2.05 13.53
CA LEU A 114 18.16 3.22 12.66
C LEU A 114 19.29 4.22 13.05
N ALA A 115 19.74 5.00 12.06
CA ALA A 115 20.87 5.93 12.19
C ALA A 115 20.77 6.93 13.36
N SER A 116 19.56 7.18 13.87
CA SER A 116 19.38 7.96 15.11
C SER A 116 18.14 7.50 15.90
N PRO A 117 18.25 7.40 17.23
CA PRO A 117 17.12 6.99 18.07
C PRO A 117 15.95 7.99 18.03
N GLY A 118 16.21 9.26 17.74
CA GLY A 118 15.17 10.28 17.59
C GLY A 118 14.26 10.02 16.36
N LEU A 119 14.86 9.74 15.21
CA LEU A 119 14.10 9.44 13.99
C LEU A 119 13.28 8.16 14.14
N GLN A 120 13.85 7.15 14.81
CA GLN A 120 13.14 5.89 15.10
C GLN A 120 11.90 6.13 15.95
N ARG A 121 12.00 6.94 17.02
CA ARG A 121 10.86 7.26 17.90
C ARG A 121 9.77 8.01 17.16
N VAL A 122 10.13 9.01 16.35
CA VAL A 122 9.14 9.76 15.55
C VAL A 122 8.43 8.85 14.55
N LEU A 123 9.18 8.00 13.85
CA LEU A 123 8.59 7.02 12.91
C LEU A 123 7.62 6.07 13.63
N ALA A 124 8.00 5.57 14.79
CA ALA A 124 7.18 4.69 15.60
C ALA A 124 5.86 5.35 16.06
N VAL A 125 5.93 6.58 16.55
CA VAL A 125 4.75 7.36 16.95
C VAL A 125 3.82 7.62 15.76
N LEU A 126 4.38 8.00 14.61
CA LEU A 126 3.60 8.20 13.38
C LEU A 126 2.93 6.90 12.91
N ALA A 127 3.59 5.74 13.05
CA ALA A 127 3.00 4.44 12.71
C ALA A 127 1.81 4.09 13.61
N ILE A 128 1.93 4.33 14.91
CA ILE A 128 0.83 4.13 15.87
C ILE A 128 -0.34 5.07 15.53
N ALA A 129 -0.06 6.34 15.28
CA ALA A 129 -1.07 7.33 14.92
C ALA A 129 -1.77 6.98 13.59
N ALA A 130 -1.01 6.54 12.56
CA ALA A 130 -1.57 6.12 11.28
C ALA A 130 -2.41 4.84 11.41
N GLY A 131 -2.01 3.88 12.26
CA GLY A 131 -2.78 2.68 12.55
C GLY A 131 -4.12 3.00 13.20
N ALA A 132 -4.12 3.88 14.22
CA ALA A 132 -5.33 4.36 14.88
C ALA A 132 -6.25 5.16 13.91
N ALA A 133 -5.66 6.01 13.08
CA ALA A 133 -6.39 6.78 12.07
C ALA A 133 -7.07 5.86 11.04
N PHE A 134 -6.36 4.82 10.58
CA PHE A 134 -6.94 3.84 9.66
C PHE A 134 -8.09 3.05 10.30
N ALA A 135 -7.92 2.56 11.52
CA ALA A 135 -8.98 1.87 12.25
C ALA A 135 -10.23 2.74 12.40
N ARG A 136 -10.05 4.02 12.81
CA ARG A 136 -11.15 4.98 12.90
C ARG A 136 -11.84 5.22 11.56
N GLN A 137 -11.09 5.40 10.48
CA GLN A 137 -11.62 5.59 9.13
C GLN A 137 -12.50 4.40 8.69
N MET A 138 -12.13 3.18 9.07
CA MET A 138 -12.92 1.98 8.76
C MET A 138 -14.16 1.83 9.65
N LEU A 139 -14.11 2.31 10.89
CA LEU A 139 -15.25 2.25 11.80
C LEU A 139 -16.35 3.26 11.42
N ALA A 140 -15.98 4.48 11.09
CA ALA A 140 -16.91 5.59 10.85
C ALA A 140 -16.57 6.35 9.55
N PRO A 141 -16.79 5.78 8.35
CA PRO A 141 -16.47 6.44 7.08
C PRO A 141 -17.43 7.55 6.68
N GLY A 142 -18.55 7.72 7.39
CA GLY A 142 -19.66 8.58 6.97
C GLY A 142 -20.15 9.60 8.00
N ASP A 143 -19.44 9.82 9.10
CA ASP A 143 -19.82 10.86 10.06
C ASP A 143 -19.67 12.25 9.44
N VAL A 144 -20.80 12.83 9.03
CA VAL A 144 -20.89 14.15 8.37
C VAL A 144 -20.39 15.27 9.29
N GLU A 145 -20.55 15.13 10.61
CA GLU A 145 -20.02 16.10 11.59
C GLU A 145 -18.49 16.12 11.67
N THR A 146 -17.81 15.16 11.08
CA THR A 146 -16.36 14.99 11.12
C THR A 146 -15.70 14.97 9.76
N ALA A 147 -16.19 15.74 8.78
CA ALA A 147 -15.51 15.88 7.48
C ALA A 147 -14.02 16.22 7.69
N SER A 148 -13.70 17.11 8.62
CA SER A 148 -12.33 17.41 9.05
C SER A 148 -11.62 16.20 9.65
N GLY A 149 -12.31 15.36 10.43
CA GLY A 149 -11.76 14.15 11.03
C GLY A 149 -11.45 13.06 9.99
N ALA A 150 -12.31 12.89 8.98
CA ALA A 150 -12.07 11.95 7.88
C ALA A 150 -10.85 12.37 7.04
N VAL A 151 -10.70 13.65 6.76
CA VAL A 151 -9.55 14.25 6.07
C VAL A 151 -8.26 14.01 6.84
N VAL A 152 -8.24 14.28 8.14
CA VAL A 152 -7.06 14.05 9.01
C VAL A 152 -6.70 12.56 9.03
N CYS A 153 -7.68 11.66 9.22
CA CYS A 153 -7.41 10.22 9.22
C CYS A 153 -6.87 9.73 7.87
N ALA A 154 -7.38 10.24 6.75
CA ALA A 154 -6.88 9.89 5.42
C ALA A 154 -5.47 10.44 5.14
N SER A 155 -5.06 11.53 5.79
CA SER A 155 -3.75 12.16 5.62
C SER A 155 -2.65 11.49 6.46
N MET A 156 -2.98 10.82 7.57
CA MET A 156 -1.99 10.22 8.48
C MET A 156 -1.07 9.18 7.81
N PRO A 157 -1.54 8.26 6.96
CA PRO A 157 -0.65 7.35 6.24
C PRO A 157 0.32 8.10 5.30
N ILE A 158 -0.10 9.22 4.71
CA ILE A 158 0.75 10.04 3.82
C ILE A 158 1.93 10.62 4.62
N VAL A 159 1.64 11.18 5.81
CA VAL A 159 2.66 11.76 6.70
C VAL A 159 3.64 10.67 7.17
N LEU A 160 3.12 9.51 7.58
CA LEU A 160 3.95 8.35 7.96
C LEU A 160 4.91 7.95 6.83
N LEU A 161 4.37 7.75 5.62
CA LEU A 161 5.15 7.26 4.49
C LEU A 161 6.16 8.29 3.99
N ALA A 162 5.81 9.57 3.97
CA ALA A 162 6.74 10.66 3.65
C ALA A 162 7.90 10.73 4.65
N PHE A 163 7.59 10.61 5.94
CA PHE A 163 8.62 10.61 6.98
C PHE A 163 9.49 9.35 6.88
N TRP A 164 8.88 8.17 6.66
CA TRP A 164 9.64 6.93 6.48
C TRP A 164 10.58 7.00 5.28
N LEU A 165 10.13 7.57 4.17
CA LEU A 165 10.97 7.77 2.99
C LEU A 165 12.22 8.61 3.31
N ILE A 166 12.06 9.69 4.09
CA ILE A 166 13.20 10.52 4.55
C ILE A 166 14.13 9.71 5.44
N VAL A 167 13.60 8.91 6.36
CA VAL A 167 14.38 8.07 7.27
C VAL A 167 15.15 7.02 6.46
N SER A 168 14.49 6.31 5.54
CA SER A 168 15.11 5.30 4.69
C SER A 168 16.22 5.90 3.82
N TYR A 169 16.01 7.09 3.25
CA TYR A 169 17.06 7.80 2.53
C TYR A 169 18.26 8.11 3.42
N LYS A 170 18.04 8.63 4.64
CA LYS A 170 19.14 8.96 5.57
C LYS A 170 19.95 7.75 6.01
N VAL A 171 19.27 6.61 6.20
CA VAL A 171 19.94 5.35 6.59
C VAL A 171 20.80 4.83 5.44
N ASN A 172 20.30 4.92 4.22
CA ASN A 172 20.94 4.31 3.05
C ASN A 172 21.90 5.25 2.29
N ILE A 173 22.04 6.53 2.67
CA ILE A 173 22.88 7.51 1.95
C ILE A 173 24.36 7.11 1.86
N ILE A 174 24.84 6.31 2.82
CA ILE A 174 26.24 5.85 2.89
C ILE A 174 26.41 4.50 2.16
N ASN A 175 25.29 3.80 1.87
CA ASN A 175 25.35 2.50 1.23
C ASN A 175 25.61 2.64 -0.29
N PRO A 176 26.76 2.17 -0.81
CA PRO A 176 27.09 2.29 -2.23
C PRO A 176 26.23 1.38 -3.12
N THR A 177 25.55 0.39 -2.53
CA THR A 177 24.80 -0.63 -3.27
C THR A 177 23.34 -0.24 -3.37
N VAL A 178 23.00 0.54 -4.40
CA VAL A 178 21.62 1.03 -4.63
C VAL A 178 20.61 -0.11 -4.75
N SER A 179 20.99 -1.22 -5.36
CA SER A 179 20.10 -2.39 -5.54
C SER A 179 19.64 -3.03 -4.22
N ALA A 180 20.34 -2.80 -3.11
CA ALA A 180 19.97 -3.33 -1.81
C ALA A 180 18.71 -2.67 -1.24
N TYR A 181 18.52 -1.36 -1.48
CA TYR A 181 17.41 -0.60 -0.90
C TYR A 181 16.44 0.02 -1.93
N ALA A 182 16.71 -0.12 -3.23
CA ALA A 182 15.91 0.49 -4.28
C ALA A 182 14.44 0.03 -4.24
N VAL A 183 14.20 -1.26 -3.96
CA VAL A 183 12.84 -1.82 -3.91
C VAL A 183 12.04 -1.21 -2.73
N GLU A 184 12.68 -1.00 -1.58
CA GLU A 184 12.05 -0.30 -0.44
C GLU A 184 11.66 1.12 -0.80
N ILE A 185 12.59 1.89 -1.37
CA ILE A 185 12.30 3.28 -1.76
C ILE A 185 11.13 3.32 -2.75
N LEU A 186 11.13 2.44 -3.76
CA LEU A 186 10.04 2.34 -4.72
C LEU A 186 8.71 1.94 -4.05
N ALA A 187 8.75 1.01 -3.08
CA ALA A 187 7.57 0.59 -2.32
C ALA A 187 6.99 1.75 -1.51
N LEU A 188 7.83 2.50 -0.80
CA LEU A 188 7.41 3.66 -0.02
C LEU A 188 6.87 4.78 -0.91
N CYS A 189 7.51 5.07 -2.04
CA CYS A 189 7.03 6.06 -3.01
C CYS A 189 5.66 5.65 -3.59
N ALA A 190 5.51 4.40 -4.01
CA ALA A 190 4.25 3.89 -4.55
C ALA A 190 3.14 3.89 -3.48
N ALA A 191 3.45 3.50 -2.23
CA ALA A 191 2.50 3.53 -1.12
C ALA A 191 2.08 4.96 -0.76
N LEU A 192 3.00 5.93 -0.84
CA LEU A 192 2.70 7.34 -0.65
C LEU A 192 1.71 7.83 -1.72
N ILE A 193 1.96 7.53 -2.99
CA ILE A 193 1.05 7.89 -4.10
C ILE A 193 -0.30 7.19 -3.93
N ALA A 194 -0.31 5.91 -3.56
CA ALA A 194 -1.54 5.16 -3.31
C ALA A 194 -2.38 5.79 -2.20
N SER A 195 -1.74 6.14 -1.08
CA SER A 195 -2.40 6.79 0.06
C SER A 195 -2.92 8.18 -0.32
N TYR A 196 -2.18 8.94 -1.13
CA TYR A 196 -2.60 10.24 -1.65
C TYR A 196 -3.84 10.11 -2.57
N GLU A 197 -3.82 9.19 -3.53
CA GLU A 197 -4.96 8.98 -4.43
C GLU A 197 -6.19 8.46 -3.67
N PHE A 198 -5.99 7.64 -2.62
CA PHE A 198 -7.07 7.20 -1.75
C PHE A 198 -7.61 8.34 -0.87
N ALA A 199 -6.76 9.20 -0.32
CA ALA A 199 -7.18 10.38 0.42
C ALA A 199 -8.04 11.33 -0.43
N GLY A 200 -7.87 11.32 -1.77
CA GLY A 200 -8.70 12.06 -2.70
C GLY A 200 -10.21 11.82 -2.52
N PHE A 201 -10.64 10.65 -2.04
CA PHE A 201 -12.05 10.38 -1.69
C PHE A 201 -12.53 11.22 -0.50
N ALA A 202 -11.67 11.47 0.49
CA ALA A 202 -12.00 12.32 1.63
C ALA A 202 -11.97 13.80 1.27
N TYR A 203 -11.16 14.19 0.28
CA TYR A 203 -11.04 15.57 -0.21
C TYR A 203 -12.03 15.92 -1.32
N GLY A 204 -12.99 15.04 -1.67
CA GLY A 204 -13.96 15.27 -2.73
C GLY A 204 -13.39 15.26 -4.16
N ARG A 205 -12.24 14.64 -4.36
CA ARG A 205 -11.58 14.47 -5.68
C ARG A 205 -11.31 12.99 -5.98
N PRO A 206 -12.34 12.16 -6.07
CA PRO A 206 -12.19 10.73 -6.20
C PRO A 206 -11.62 10.32 -7.57
N LYS A 207 -10.62 9.43 -7.55
CA LYS A 207 -10.06 8.82 -8.77
C LYS A 207 -9.95 7.30 -8.56
N ALA A 208 -11.09 6.61 -8.52
CA ALA A 208 -11.19 5.21 -8.12
C ALA A 208 -10.20 4.28 -8.85
N ILE A 209 -10.10 4.35 -10.18
CA ILE A 209 -9.19 3.48 -10.95
C ILE A 209 -7.72 3.75 -10.64
N LYS A 210 -7.34 5.04 -10.49
CA LYS A 210 -5.95 5.37 -10.13
C LYS A 210 -5.62 4.90 -8.72
N SER A 211 -6.55 5.09 -7.78
CA SER A 211 -6.39 4.62 -6.41
C SER A 211 -6.24 3.10 -6.37
N ILE A 212 -7.06 2.33 -7.11
CA ILE A 212 -6.95 0.87 -7.20
C ILE A 212 -5.58 0.47 -7.78
N PHE A 213 -5.17 1.07 -8.90
CA PHE A 213 -3.89 0.76 -9.54
C PHE A 213 -2.71 0.98 -8.58
N TRP A 214 -2.60 2.19 -8.03
CA TRP A 214 -1.48 2.52 -7.14
C TRP A 214 -1.47 1.69 -5.85
N SER A 215 -2.66 1.39 -5.29
CA SER A 215 -2.76 0.55 -4.10
C SER A 215 -2.32 -0.88 -4.36
N GLN A 216 -2.69 -1.48 -5.49
CA GLN A 216 -2.29 -2.83 -5.86
C GLN A 216 -0.79 -2.89 -6.20
N PHE A 217 -0.28 -1.92 -6.95
CA PHE A 217 1.13 -1.83 -7.31
C PHE A 217 2.02 -1.59 -6.09
N ALA A 218 1.61 -0.69 -5.19
CA ALA A 218 2.33 -0.45 -3.95
C ALA A 218 2.31 -1.67 -3.02
N ALA A 219 1.18 -2.37 -2.90
CA ALA A 219 1.09 -3.60 -2.13
C ALA A 219 2.02 -4.69 -2.70
N PHE A 220 2.07 -4.84 -4.03
CA PHE A 220 3.04 -5.72 -4.70
C PHE A 220 4.47 -5.38 -4.30
N LEU A 221 4.86 -4.11 -4.38
CA LEU A 221 6.23 -3.67 -4.03
C LEU A 221 6.53 -3.86 -2.53
N CYS A 222 5.58 -3.54 -1.65
CA CYS A 222 5.75 -3.74 -0.21
C CYS A 222 5.97 -5.22 0.14
N ILE A 223 5.21 -6.14 -0.47
CA ILE A 223 5.38 -7.58 -0.26
C ILE A 223 6.72 -8.05 -0.85
N THR A 224 7.09 -7.58 -2.03
CA THR A 224 8.38 -7.90 -2.68
C THR A 224 9.57 -7.45 -1.84
N ALA A 225 9.43 -6.37 -1.08
CA ALA A 225 10.47 -5.82 -0.22
C ALA A 225 10.55 -6.49 1.17
N LEU A 226 9.65 -7.41 1.54
CA LEU A 226 9.65 -8.06 2.86
C LEU A 226 10.89 -8.92 3.15
N PRO A 227 11.51 -9.62 2.19
CA PRO A 227 12.71 -10.43 2.46
C PRO A 227 13.94 -9.63 2.86
N ASP A 228 13.99 -8.33 2.55
CA ASP A 228 15.16 -7.50 2.85
C ASP A 228 15.46 -7.48 4.36
N ASP A 229 16.73 -7.48 4.73
CA ASP A 229 17.17 -7.46 6.13
C ASP A 229 16.87 -6.11 6.78
N ARG A 230 15.86 -6.11 7.66
CA ARG A 230 15.38 -4.93 8.40
C ARG A 230 15.01 -5.27 9.83
N ALA A 231 14.86 -4.22 10.64
CA ALA A 231 14.26 -4.38 11.96
C ALA A 231 12.86 -4.98 11.87
N GLY A 232 12.55 -5.98 12.69
CA GLY A 232 11.26 -6.70 12.66
C GLY A 232 10.04 -5.77 12.76
N GLY A 233 10.15 -4.66 13.48
CA GLY A 233 9.11 -3.63 13.53
C GLY A 233 8.86 -2.98 12.16
N GLN A 234 9.90 -2.71 11.38
CA GLN A 234 9.76 -2.14 10.02
C GLN A 234 9.16 -3.17 9.05
N GLN A 235 9.57 -4.43 9.13
CA GLN A 235 8.97 -5.51 8.32
C GLN A 235 7.48 -5.65 8.62
N LEU A 236 7.09 -5.62 9.89
CA LEU A 236 5.70 -5.69 10.31
C LEU A 236 4.88 -4.48 9.83
N MET A 237 5.46 -3.28 9.92
CA MET A 237 4.83 -2.06 9.40
C MET A 237 4.63 -2.15 7.88
N LEU A 238 5.63 -2.64 7.13
CA LEU A 238 5.55 -2.79 5.68
C LEU A 238 4.47 -3.80 5.27
N ALA A 239 4.40 -4.94 5.98
CA ALA A 239 3.35 -5.94 5.79
C ALA A 239 1.96 -5.37 6.11
N ALA A 240 1.82 -4.58 7.18
CA ALA A 240 0.58 -3.91 7.54
C ALA A 240 0.14 -2.91 6.47
N ILE A 241 1.07 -2.10 5.93
CA ILE A 241 0.78 -1.15 4.84
C ILE A 241 0.33 -1.90 3.59
N ALA A 242 1.00 -3.00 3.21
CA ALA A 242 0.57 -3.83 2.09
C ALA A 242 -0.87 -4.34 2.29
N GLY A 243 -1.19 -4.86 3.48
CA GLY A 243 -2.53 -5.31 3.85
C GLY A 243 -3.58 -4.19 3.80
N ILE A 244 -3.26 -3.00 4.32
CA ILE A 244 -4.12 -1.81 4.27
C ILE A 244 -4.44 -1.44 2.82
N LEU A 245 -3.43 -1.35 1.96
CA LEU A 245 -3.58 -0.98 0.55
C LEU A 245 -4.40 -2.02 -0.22
N LEU A 246 -4.16 -3.32 0.00
CA LEU A 246 -4.97 -4.40 -0.59
C LEU A 246 -6.41 -4.33 -0.13
N PHE A 247 -6.65 -4.12 1.17
CA PHE A 247 -7.99 -4.05 1.73
C PHE A 247 -8.78 -2.85 1.19
N GLN A 248 -8.18 -1.66 1.18
CA GLN A 248 -8.79 -0.45 0.61
C GLN A 248 -9.11 -0.63 -0.88
N SER A 249 -8.16 -1.16 -1.64
CA SER A 249 -8.33 -1.41 -3.07
C SER A 249 -9.42 -2.46 -3.33
N TYR A 250 -9.46 -3.54 -2.54
CA TYR A 250 -10.51 -4.55 -2.64
C TYR A 250 -11.89 -3.95 -2.39
N LEU A 251 -12.06 -3.15 -1.33
CA LEU A 251 -13.32 -2.48 -1.02
C LEU A 251 -13.73 -1.54 -2.16
N THR A 252 -12.82 -0.67 -2.62
CA THR A 252 -13.09 0.26 -3.70
C THR A 252 -13.47 -0.47 -5.00
N ALA A 253 -12.74 -1.53 -5.37
CA ALA A 253 -13.01 -2.32 -6.57
C ALA A 253 -14.35 -3.10 -6.47
N SER A 254 -14.71 -3.57 -5.28
CA SER A 254 -15.99 -4.29 -5.06
C SER A 254 -17.21 -3.37 -5.15
N ASN A 255 -17.02 -2.07 -4.93
CA ASN A 255 -18.07 -1.03 -4.96
C ASN A 255 -18.24 -0.37 -6.33
N ILE A 256 -17.46 -0.76 -7.33
CA ILE A 256 -17.73 -0.42 -8.73
C ILE A 256 -19.01 -1.17 -9.15
N ARG A 257 -20.05 -0.44 -9.57
CA ARG A 257 -21.38 -1.03 -9.92
C ARG A 257 -21.68 -0.79 -11.39
N PRO A 258 -22.43 -1.70 -12.07
CA PRO A 258 -23.03 -1.36 -13.36
C PRO A 258 -24.06 -0.26 -13.13
N ALA A 259 -24.13 0.71 -14.02
CA ALA A 259 -25.23 1.64 -14.03
C ALA A 259 -26.54 0.84 -14.21
N VAL A 260 -27.43 0.95 -13.25
CA VAL A 260 -28.77 0.38 -13.39
C VAL A 260 -29.41 1.13 -14.56
N SER A 261 -29.70 0.43 -15.65
CA SER A 261 -30.60 0.93 -16.68
C SER A 261 -31.96 1.05 -16.00
N GLY A 262 -32.24 2.23 -15.43
CA GLY A 262 -33.58 2.54 -14.98
C GLY A 262 -34.51 2.40 -16.16
N PRO A 263 -35.75 1.89 -15.99
CA PRO A 263 -36.74 1.96 -17.04
C PRO A 263 -36.87 3.42 -17.42
N VAL A 264 -36.64 3.72 -18.69
CA VAL A 264 -37.02 5.01 -19.29
C VAL A 264 -38.51 5.13 -19.01
N GLY A 265 -38.85 5.91 -18.00
CA GLY A 265 -40.23 6.19 -17.67
C GLY A 265 -40.91 6.74 -18.90
N GLY A 266 -41.79 5.94 -19.45
CA GLY A 266 -42.69 6.40 -20.51
C GLY A 266 -43.42 7.63 -20.01
N ALA A 267 -43.23 8.70 -20.73
CA ALA A 267 -44.08 9.88 -20.68
C ALA A 267 -45.51 9.45 -20.94
N GLN A 268 -46.41 9.77 -20.06
CA GLN A 268 -47.77 10.15 -20.37
C GLN A 268 -48.08 11.47 -19.68
#